data_a2cb919c3b0ade5d0fc676ba4f43c384
#
_entry.id   a2cb919c3b0ade5d0fc676ba4f43c384
#
_cell.length_a   1.000
_cell.length_b   1.000
_cell.length_c   1.000
_cell.angle_alpha   90.00
_cell.angle_beta   90.00
_cell.angle_gamma   90.00
#
_symmetry.space_group_name_H-M   'P 1'
#
loop_
_entity.id
_entity.type
_entity.pdbx_description
1 polymer ?
#
loop_
_entity_poly.entity_id
_entity_poly.type
_entity_poly.pdbx_seq_one_letter_code
_entity_poly.pdbx_strand_id
1 'polypeptide(L)'
;MIYLVEDDDNIRKLVSYALTKEGYDVKGFAVPSEFWNETKTEIPDLVMLDIMLPQEDGLSILKKLRTMHETEDLPIIMLTAKDSEFDKVTGLDLGADDYISKPFGMTELISRVKALLRRFNRLKTKKKTYESGALFVDPEKHIVKVDGEEITLSFKEYSLLLVLLESDGNVVSRDTLLTKIWGEYYD
;
A
#
# COMPACT_ATOMS: atom_id res chain seq x y z
N MET A 1 -11.00 -6.57 2.81
CA MET A 1 -11.13 -6.41 4.28
C MET A 1 -10.33 -5.20 4.74
N ILE A 2 -10.89 -4.31 5.56
CA ILE A 2 -10.19 -3.17 6.18
C ILE A 2 -10.17 -3.40 7.69
N TYR A 3 -9.00 -3.21 8.33
CA TYR A 3 -8.89 -3.21 9.79
C TYR A 3 -8.79 -1.78 10.31
N LEU A 4 -9.56 -1.49 11.36
CA LEU A 4 -9.58 -0.20 12.04
C LEU A 4 -9.22 -0.41 13.52
N VAL A 5 -8.11 0.14 13.98
CA VAL A 5 -7.71 0.13 15.38
C VAL A 5 -7.93 1.54 15.95
N GLU A 6 -8.95 1.66 16.80
CA GLU A 6 -9.44 2.92 17.36
C GLU A 6 -10.11 2.63 18.69
N ASP A 7 -9.66 3.23 19.76
CA ASP A 7 -10.19 2.99 21.10
C ASP A 7 -11.53 3.72 21.35
N ASP A 8 -11.74 4.90 20.71
CA ASP A 8 -13.04 5.58 20.81
C ASP A 8 -14.13 4.79 20.07
N ASP A 9 -15.08 4.30 20.84
CA ASP A 9 -16.18 3.47 20.36
C ASP A 9 -17.09 4.18 19.34
N ASN A 10 -17.28 5.51 19.49
CA ASN A 10 -18.11 6.30 18.60
C ASN A 10 -17.41 6.49 17.24
N ILE A 11 -16.12 6.83 17.26
CA ILE A 11 -15.32 6.97 16.04
C ILE A 11 -15.24 5.63 15.32
N ARG A 12 -14.92 4.56 16.06
CA ARG A 12 -14.80 3.20 15.50
C ARG A 12 -16.10 2.76 14.83
N LYS A 13 -17.25 2.93 15.49
CA LYS A 13 -18.56 2.60 14.91
C LYS A 13 -18.90 3.46 13.70
N LEU A 14 -18.67 4.77 13.77
CA LEU A 14 -18.98 5.70 12.69
C LEU A 14 -18.15 5.40 11.43
N VAL A 15 -16.85 5.20 11.58
CA VAL A 15 -15.95 4.88 10.46
C VAL A 15 -16.29 3.51 9.87
N SER A 16 -16.48 2.50 10.71
CA SER A 16 -16.89 1.16 10.23
C SER A 16 -18.20 1.22 9.46
N TYR A 17 -19.21 1.91 9.97
CA TYR A 17 -20.49 2.08 9.29
C TYR A 17 -20.33 2.77 7.93
N ALA A 18 -19.57 3.88 7.88
CA ALA A 18 -19.39 4.64 6.66
C ALA A 18 -18.66 3.82 5.58
N LEU A 19 -17.62 3.09 5.93
CA LEU A 19 -16.87 2.25 4.99
C LEU A 19 -17.68 1.03 4.55
N THR A 20 -18.48 0.42 5.43
CA THR A 20 -19.39 -0.68 5.07
C THR A 20 -20.47 -0.23 4.08
N LYS A 21 -20.98 0.98 4.22
CA LYS A 21 -21.91 1.60 3.25
C LYS A 21 -21.29 1.76 1.85
N GLU A 22 -19.99 1.94 1.78
CA GLU A 22 -19.22 2.03 0.54
C GLU A 22 -18.83 0.66 -0.04
N GLY A 23 -19.30 -0.43 0.59
CA GLY A 23 -19.10 -1.81 0.12
C GLY A 23 -17.81 -2.48 0.61
N TYR A 24 -17.16 -1.93 1.64
CA TYR A 24 -15.98 -2.56 2.25
C TYR A 24 -16.37 -3.45 3.43
N ASP A 25 -15.71 -4.59 3.55
CA ASP A 25 -15.73 -5.36 4.79
C ASP A 25 -14.79 -4.69 5.80
N VAL A 26 -15.27 -4.42 7.01
CA VAL A 26 -14.51 -3.69 8.04
C VAL A 26 -14.54 -4.47 9.36
N LYS A 27 -13.36 -4.69 9.95
CA LYS A 27 -13.20 -5.16 11.33
C LYS A 27 -12.61 -4.04 12.19
N GLY A 28 -13.33 -3.67 13.26
CA GLY A 28 -12.88 -2.65 14.22
C GLY A 28 -12.37 -3.29 15.50
N PHE A 29 -11.23 -2.81 16.00
CA PHE A 29 -10.57 -3.27 17.22
C PHE A 29 -10.42 -2.10 18.19
N ALA A 30 -10.78 -2.31 19.45
CA ALA A 30 -10.65 -1.31 20.51
C ALA A 30 -9.22 -1.28 21.11
N VAL A 31 -8.51 -2.38 21.00
CA VAL A 31 -7.19 -2.56 21.59
C VAL A 31 -6.24 -3.29 20.62
N PRO A 32 -4.94 -2.96 20.66
CA PRO A 32 -3.93 -3.57 19.79
C PRO A 32 -3.83 -5.09 19.91
N SER A 33 -4.06 -5.66 21.08
CA SER A 33 -4.00 -7.11 21.27
C SER A 33 -5.01 -7.90 20.44
N GLU A 34 -6.22 -7.36 20.24
CA GLU A 34 -7.25 -7.96 19.38
C GLU A 34 -6.84 -7.88 17.91
N PHE A 35 -6.33 -6.71 17.49
CA PHE A 35 -5.79 -6.52 16.16
C PHE A 35 -4.68 -7.50 15.81
N TRP A 36 -3.68 -7.66 16.71
CA TRP A 36 -2.58 -8.59 16.49
C TRP A 36 -3.03 -10.06 16.43
N ASN A 37 -4.03 -10.44 17.21
CA ASN A 37 -4.59 -11.79 17.15
C ASN A 37 -5.28 -12.05 15.81
N GLU A 38 -6.04 -11.10 15.30
CA GLU A 38 -6.72 -11.24 14.02
C GLU A 38 -5.72 -11.24 12.85
N THR A 39 -4.70 -10.39 12.88
CA THR A 39 -3.67 -10.27 11.82
C THR A 39 -2.88 -11.58 11.64
N LYS A 40 -2.75 -12.40 12.68
CA LYS A 40 -2.16 -13.75 12.57
C LYS A 40 -3.01 -14.72 11.74
N THR A 41 -4.30 -14.48 11.66
CA THR A 41 -5.26 -15.35 10.96
C THR A 41 -5.51 -14.85 9.55
N GLU A 42 -5.64 -13.55 9.39
CA GLU A 42 -5.95 -12.91 8.10
C GLU A 42 -5.26 -11.55 8.02
N ILE A 43 -4.55 -11.30 6.91
CA ILE A 43 -3.95 -10.00 6.63
C ILE A 43 -4.96 -9.16 5.85
N PRO A 44 -5.29 -7.94 6.31
CA PRO A 44 -6.24 -7.07 5.64
C PRO A 44 -5.66 -6.45 4.37
N ASP A 45 -6.53 -5.82 3.55
CA ASP A 45 -6.10 -5.03 2.38
C ASP A 45 -5.66 -3.61 2.75
N LEU A 46 -6.05 -3.11 3.93
CA LEU A 46 -5.70 -1.80 4.46
C LEU A 46 -5.88 -1.78 5.98
N VAL A 47 -5.00 -1.08 6.67
CA VAL A 47 -5.11 -0.81 8.11
C VAL A 47 -5.27 0.69 8.35
N MET A 48 -6.21 1.05 9.22
CA MET A 48 -6.33 2.39 9.80
C MET A 48 -5.95 2.30 11.28
N LEU A 49 -4.99 3.10 11.70
CA LEU A 49 -4.44 3.09 13.06
C LEU A 49 -4.59 4.45 13.72
N ASP A 50 -5.24 4.50 14.87
CA ASP A 50 -5.06 5.65 15.76
C ASP A 50 -3.64 5.64 16.31
N ILE A 51 -3.05 6.82 16.45
CA ILE A 51 -1.75 6.99 17.10
C ILE A 51 -1.89 6.76 18.60
N MET A 52 -2.93 7.31 19.22
CA MET A 52 -3.13 7.26 20.67
C MET A 52 -3.98 6.05 21.07
N LEU A 53 -3.39 4.89 21.06
CA LEU A 53 -4.05 3.65 21.50
C LEU A 53 -3.60 3.24 22.91
N PRO A 54 -4.46 2.57 23.69
CA PRO A 54 -4.07 1.95 24.94
C PRO A 54 -3.13 0.77 24.70
N GLN A 55 -2.27 0.44 25.69
CA GLN A 55 -1.34 -0.68 25.67
C GLN A 55 -0.13 -0.51 24.74
N GLU A 56 -0.34 -0.15 23.47
CA GLU A 56 0.70 0.02 22.47
C GLU A 56 0.29 1.16 21.52
N ASP A 57 1.14 2.17 21.35
CA ASP A 57 0.86 3.29 20.45
C ASP A 57 0.87 2.89 18.97
N GLY A 58 0.11 3.62 18.15
CA GLY A 58 -0.05 3.31 16.73
C GLY A 58 1.24 3.40 15.91
N LEU A 59 2.20 4.26 16.30
CA LEU A 59 3.49 4.36 15.61
C LEU A 59 4.35 3.11 15.86
N SER A 60 4.28 2.55 17.07
CA SER A 60 4.94 1.28 17.39
C SER A 60 4.35 0.12 16.60
N ILE A 61 3.02 0.09 16.43
CA ILE A 61 2.33 -0.89 15.59
C ILE A 61 2.77 -0.74 14.13
N LEU A 62 2.76 0.49 13.60
CA LEU A 62 3.23 0.80 12.25
C LEU A 62 4.64 0.27 12.00
N LYS A 63 5.58 0.58 12.90
CA LYS A 63 6.97 0.12 12.80
C LYS A 63 7.06 -1.40 12.76
N LYS A 64 6.31 -2.12 13.61
CA LYS A 64 6.28 -3.59 13.59
C LYS A 64 5.74 -4.12 12.27
N LEU A 65 4.63 -3.57 11.77
CA LEU A 65 4.05 -3.99 10.48
C LEU A 65 5.04 -3.80 9.34
N ARG A 66 5.84 -2.74 9.32
CA ARG A 66 6.86 -2.48 8.28
C ARG A 66 8.09 -3.38 8.39
N THR A 67 8.32 -4.02 9.54
CA THR A 67 9.44 -4.97 9.72
C THR A 67 9.05 -6.43 9.46
N MET A 68 7.76 -6.74 9.35
CA MET A 68 7.27 -8.09 9.09
C MET A 68 7.05 -8.26 7.58
N HIS A 69 7.68 -9.30 7.00
CA HIS A 69 7.64 -9.56 5.55
C HIS A 69 6.22 -9.66 4.98
N GLU A 70 5.29 -10.24 5.75
CA GLU A 70 3.89 -10.42 5.29
C GLU A 70 3.09 -9.09 5.26
N THR A 71 3.55 -8.06 5.97
CA THR A 71 2.83 -6.78 6.13
C THR A 71 3.65 -5.55 5.76
N GLU A 72 4.88 -5.70 5.28
CA GLU A 72 5.76 -4.58 4.92
C GLU A 72 5.13 -3.65 3.87
N ASP A 73 4.42 -4.23 2.90
CA ASP A 73 3.71 -3.52 1.82
C ASP A 73 2.23 -3.22 2.13
N LEU A 74 1.76 -3.51 3.34
CA LEU A 74 0.35 -3.32 3.71
C LEU A 74 0.00 -1.82 3.75
N PRO A 75 -1.03 -1.34 3.01
CA PRO A 75 -1.46 0.06 3.08
C PRO A 75 -1.89 0.45 4.48
N ILE A 76 -1.30 1.53 5.02
CA ILE A 76 -1.58 2.01 6.37
C ILE A 76 -1.93 3.50 6.37
N ILE A 77 -3.09 3.83 6.91
CA ILE A 77 -3.53 5.19 7.20
C ILE A 77 -3.44 5.44 8.69
N MET A 78 -2.70 6.48 9.09
CA MET A 78 -2.66 6.91 10.49
C MET A 78 -3.77 7.90 10.78
N LEU A 79 -4.48 7.71 11.89
CA LEU A 79 -5.42 8.68 12.45
C LEU A 79 -4.69 9.47 13.55
N THR A 80 -4.64 10.79 13.46
CA THR A 80 -3.83 11.61 14.36
C THR A 80 -4.63 12.79 14.91
N ALA A 81 -4.29 13.25 16.11
CA ALA A 81 -4.81 14.50 16.65
C ALA A 81 -4.25 15.70 15.84
N LYS A 82 -5.04 16.77 15.71
CA LYS A 82 -4.79 17.92 14.81
C LYS A 82 -3.48 18.69 15.10
N ASP A 83 -2.94 18.59 16.31
CA ASP A 83 -1.84 19.43 16.79
C ASP A 83 -0.45 18.80 16.72
N SER A 84 -0.30 17.59 16.18
CA SER A 84 0.96 16.90 16.10
C SER A 84 1.57 16.95 14.70
N GLU A 85 2.12 18.10 14.33
CA GLU A 85 2.98 18.24 13.16
C GLU A 85 4.20 17.29 13.26
N PHE A 86 4.69 17.08 14.48
CA PHE A 86 5.77 16.15 14.81
C PHE A 86 5.38 14.69 14.52
N ASP A 87 4.17 14.27 14.85
CA ASP A 87 3.71 12.90 14.60
C ASP A 87 3.52 12.62 13.10
N LYS A 88 3.13 13.64 12.32
CA LYS A 88 3.01 13.52 10.85
C LYS A 88 4.38 13.32 10.18
N VAL A 89 5.39 14.09 10.57
CA VAL A 89 6.76 13.97 10.03
C VAL A 89 7.38 12.64 10.45
N THR A 90 7.30 12.31 11.74
CA THR A 90 7.85 11.05 12.27
C THR A 90 7.19 9.85 11.63
N GLY A 91 5.90 9.88 11.42
CA GLY A 91 5.20 8.74 10.87
C GLY A 91 5.40 8.58 9.35
N LEU A 92 5.59 9.65 8.57
CA LEU A 92 6.02 9.55 7.17
C LEU A 92 7.38 8.88 7.08
N ASP A 93 8.32 9.25 7.96
CA ASP A 93 9.64 8.61 8.05
C ASP A 93 9.54 7.14 8.49
N LEU A 94 8.50 6.77 9.25
CA LEU A 94 8.21 5.39 9.67
C LEU A 94 7.46 4.57 8.62
N GLY A 95 7.07 5.17 7.49
CA GLY A 95 6.51 4.48 6.34
C GLY A 95 4.97 4.33 6.35
N ALA A 96 4.23 5.22 6.99
CA ALA A 96 2.78 5.31 6.76
C ALA A 96 2.48 5.84 5.34
N ASP A 97 1.40 5.36 4.74
CA ASP A 97 1.03 5.72 3.36
C ASP A 97 0.15 6.98 3.29
N ASP A 98 -0.61 7.28 4.34
CA ASP A 98 -1.41 8.50 4.47
C ASP A 98 -1.72 8.83 5.93
N TYR A 99 -2.14 10.09 6.17
CA TYR A 99 -2.50 10.64 7.48
C TYR A 99 -3.83 11.36 7.41
N ILE A 100 -4.69 11.12 8.41
CA ILE A 100 -5.98 11.80 8.56
C ILE A 100 -6.02 12.43 9.94
N SER A 101 -6.15 13.77 10.00
CA SER A 101 -6.21 14.51 11.26
C SER A 101 -7.62 14.49 11.84
N LYS A 102 -7.76 14.15 13.12
CA LYS A 102 -9.00 14.27 13.90
C LYS A 102 -9.23 15.74 14.32
N PRO A 103 -10.46 16.29 14.22
CA PRO A 103 -11.64 15.66 13.65
C PRO A 103 -11.63 15.66 12.11
N PHE A 104 -12.08 14.57 11.52
CA PHE A 104 -12.11 14.39 10.06
C PHE A 104 -13.53 14.28 9.52
N GLY A 105 -13.72 14.68 8.27
CA GLY A 105 -14.97 14.46 7.53
C GLY A 105 -15.03 13.05 6.96
N MET A 106 -16.19 12.40 7.03
CA MET A 106 -16.35 11.04 6.46
C MET A 106 -16.08 10.98 4.96
N THR A 107 -16.46 12.03 4.22
CA THR A 107 -16.19 12.12 2.77
C THR A 107 -14.68 12.15 2.47
N GLU A 108 -13.90 12.87 3.27
CA GLU A 108 -12.44 12.91 3.15
C GLU A 108 -11.84 11.52 3.42
N LEU A 109 -12.22 10.91 4.54
CA LEU A 109 -11.76 9.58 4.94
C LEU A 109 -12.03 8.55 3.85
N ILE A 110 -13.27 8.46 3.36
CA ILE A 110 -13.66 7.54 2.29
C ILE A 110 -12.84 7.77 1.02
N SER A 111 -12.65 9.04 0.64
CA SER A 111 -11.88 9.39 -0.57
C SER A 111 -10.41 8.95 -0.47
N ARG A 112 -9.78 9.11 0.70
CA ARG A 112 -8.40 8.68 0.96
C ARG A 112 -8.26 7.16 0.95
N VAL A 113 -9.18 6.45 1.62
CA VAL A 113 -9.23 4.98 1.59
C VAL A 113 -9.35 4.46 0.16
N LYS A 114 -10.29 5.01 -0.64
CA LYS A 114 -10.45 4.65 -2.05
C LYS A 114 -9.20 4.92 -2.88
N ALA A 115 -8.58 6.06 -2.69
CA ALA A 115 -7.36 6.44 -3.42
C ALA A 115 -6.20 5.50 -3.09
N LEU A 116 -6.01 5.19 -1.82
CA LEU A 116 -4.94 4.31 -1.36
C LEU A 116 -5.14 2.87 -1.84
N LEU A 117 -6.31 2.29 -1.63
CA LEU A 117 -6.63 0.94 -2.14
C LEU A 117 -6.47 0.83 -3.65
N ARG A 118 -6.91 1.86 -4.42
CA ARG A 118 -6.71 1.89 -5.88
C ARG A 118 -5.23 1.90 -6.24
N ARG A 119 -4.40 2.66 -5.54
CA ARG A 119 -2.94 2.71 -5.75
C ARG A 119 -2.31 1.35 -5.50
N PHE A 120 -2.63 0.72 -4.38
CA PHE A 120 -2.10 -0.60 -4.02
C PHE A 120 -2.63 -1.73 -4.88
N ASN A 121 -3.91 -1.70 -5.27
CA ASN A 121 -4.45 -2.69 -6.21
C ASN A 121 -3.78 -2.57 -7.59
N ARG A 122 -3.42 -1.37 -8.04
CA ARG A 122 -2.62 -1.17 -9.25
C ARG A 122 -1.20 -1.75 -9.12
N LEU A 123 -0.62 -1.68 -7.93
CA LEU A 123 0.68 -2.31 -7.65
C LEU A 123 0.55 -3.84 -7.56
N LYS A 124 -0.50 -4.35 -6.92
CA LYS A 124 -0.81 -5.80 -6.88
C LYS A 124 -1.16 -6.37 -8.26
N THR A 125 -1.85 -5.62 -9.11
CA THR A 125 -2.09 -6.05 -10.51
C THR A 125 -0.83 -5.94 -11.37
N LYS A 126 0.19 -5.20 -10.94
CA LYS A 126 1.54 -5.23 -11.52
C LYS A 126 2.36 -6.47 -11.11
N LYS A 127 1.92 -7.26 -10.14
CA LYS A 127 2.47 -8.59 -9.78
C LYS A 127 2.13 -9.67 -10.83
N LYS A 128 1.75 -9.25 -12.02
CA LYS A 128 1.41 -10.16 -13.11
C LYS A 128 2.69 -10.66 -13.74
N THR A 129 2.91 -11.96 -13.66
CA THR A 129 3.88 -12.61 -14.56
C THR A 129 3.48 -12.32 -16.00
N TYR A 130 4.43 -11.95 -16.83
CA TYR A 130 4.19 -11.72 -18.25
C TYR A 130 4.63 -12.94 -19.02
N GLU A 131 3.74 -13.43 -19.90
CA GLU A 131 4.04 -14.54 -20.82
C GLU A 131 3.71 -14.06 -22.25
N SER A 132 4.70 -14.12 -23.13
CA SER A 132 4.53 -13.77 -24.53
C SER A 132 5.43 -14.66 -25.38
N GLY A 133 4.86 -15.68 -26.03
CA GLY A 133 5.62 -16.68 -26.78
C GLY A 133 6.63 -17.41 -25.89
N ALA A 134 7.92 -17.29 -26.23
CA ALA A 134 9.02 -17.87 -25.45
C ALA A 134 9.41 -17.08 -24.18
N LEU A 135 8.94 -15.83 -24.07
CA LEU A 135 9.30 -14.93 -22.97
C LEU A 135 8.40 -15.16 -21.75
N PHE A 136 9.03 -15.36 -20.60
CA PHE A 136 8.41 -15.35 -19.27
C PHE A 136 9.12 -14.32 -18.40
N VAL A 137 8.37 -13.45 -17.73
CA VAL A 137 8.91 -12.45 -16.79
C VAL A 137 8.12 -12.49 -15.48
N ASP A 138 8.82 -12.69 -14.37
CA ASP A 138 8.30 -12.59 -13.02
C ASP A 138 8.89 -11.33 -12.36
N PRO A 139 8.15 -10.21 -12.29
CA PRO A 139 8.65 -8.97 -11.72
C PRO A 139 8.93 -9.03 -10.22
N GLU A 140 8.26 -9.92 -9.48
CA GLU A 140 8.52 -10.05 -8.03
C GLU A 140 9.87 -10.70 -7.75
N LYS A 141 10.21 -11.73 -8.54
CA LYS A 141 11.46 -12.46 -8.39
C LYS A 141 12.59 -11.89 -9.23
N HIS A 142 12.34 -10.83 -10.02
CA HIS A 142 13.27 -10.31 -11.03
C HIS A 142 13.80 -11.40 -12.00
N ILE A 143 12.95 -12.39 -12.31
CA ILE A 143 13.31 -13.51 -13.19
C ILE A 143 12.81 -13.19 -14.60
N VAL A 144 13.71 -13.34 -15.57
CA VAL A 144 13.39 -13.33 -17.00
C VAL A 144 13.83 -14.63 -17.62
N LYS A 145 12.93 -15.31 -18.33
CA LYS A 145 13.23 -16.55 -19.05
C LYS A 145 12.86 -16.43 -20.51
N VAL A 146 13.67 -17.02 -21.38
CA VAL A 146 13.38 -17.18 -22.81
C VAL A 146 13.53 -18.67 -23.13
N ASP A 147 12.50 -19.27 -23.72
CA ASP A 147 12.43 -20.72 -23.96
C ASP A 147 12.70 -21.59 -22.72
N GLY A 148 12.29 -21.09 -21.53
CA GLY A 148 12.49 -21.76 -20.24
C GLY A 148 13.86 -21.54 -19.60
N GLU A 149 14.85 -20.99 -20.31
CA GLU A 149 16.17 -20.65 -19.78
C GLU A 149 16.19 -19.25 -19.17
N GLU A 150 16.74 -19.14 -17.95
CA GLU A 150 16.86 -17.86 -17.25
C GLU A 150 17.97 -17.00 -17.87
N ILE A 151 17.63 -15.74 -18.21
CA ILE A 151 18.58 -14.79 -18.76
C ILE A 151 18.80 -13.64 -17.79
N THR A 152 20.04 -13.16 -17.71
CA THR A 152 20.40 -11.99 -16.89
C THR A 152 20.35 -10.72 -17.73
N LEU A 153 19.55 -9.77 -17.31
CA LEU A 153 19.47 -8.42 -17.89
C LEU A 153 20.12 -7.41 -16.96
N SER A 154 20.73 -6.38 -17.52
CA SER A 154 21.12 -5.20 -16.75
C SER A 154 19.87 -4.49 -16.22
N PHE A 155 20.02 -3.67 -15.18
CA PHE A 155 18.91 -2.90 -14.61
C PHE A 155 18.13 -2.09 -15.66
N LYS A 156 18.81 -1.46 -16.62
CA LYS A 156 18.16 -0.65 -17.67
C LYS A 156 17.44 -1.50 -18.70
N GLU A 157 18.01 -2.64 -19.10
CA GLU A 157 17.37 -3.60 -20.01
C GLU A 157 16.10 -4.19 -19.37
N TYR A 158 16.20 -4.58 -18.10
CA TYR A 158 15.04 -5.07 -17.34
C TYR A 158 13.95 -4.01 -17.20
N SER A 159 14.32 -2.77 -16.87
CA SER A 159 13.35 -1.65 -16.76
C SER A 159 12.69 -1.35 -18.11
N LEU A 160 13.43 -1.40 -19.20
CA LEU A 160 12.89 -1.22 -20.56
C LEU A 160 11.88 -2.32 -20.88
N LEU A 161 12.24 -3.58 -20.62
CA LEU A 161 11.37 -4.73 -20.83
C LEU A 161 10.05 -4.58 -20.07
N LEU A 162 10.10 -4.21 -18.79
CA LEU A 162 8.90 -4.00 -17.98
C LEU A 162 8.01 -2.90 -18.51
N VAL A 163 8.56 -1.74 -18.91
CA VAL A 163 7.78 -0.63 -19.48
C VAL A 163 7.05 -1.07 -20.75
N LEU A 164 7.69 -1.87 -21.59
CA LEU A 164 7.08 -2.40 -22.82
C LEU A 164 5.99 -3.42 -22.52
N LEU A 165 6.22 -4.35 -21.60
CA LEU A 165 5.21 -5.34 -21.18
C LEU A 165 4.00 -4.69 -20.52
N GLU A 166 4.21 -3.65 -19.70
CA GLU A 166 3.15 -2.88 -19.05
C GLU A 166 2.30 -2.08 -20.05
N SER A 167 2.83 -1.77 -21.24
CA SER A 167 2.08 -1.03 -22.27
C SER A 167 0.96 -1.84 -22.92
N ASP A 168 0.97 -3.17 -22.73
CA ASP A 168 -0.06 -4.10 -23.19
C ASP A 168 -0.41 -3.90 -24.69
N GLY A 169 0.63 -3.80 -25.52
CA GLY A 169 0.51 -3.59 -26.97
C GLY A 169 0.28 -2.14 -27.42
N ASN A 170 0.17 -1.19 -26.49
CA ASN A 170 0.10 0.22 -26.83
C ASN A 170 1.48 0.77 -27.22
N VAL A 171 1.49 1.74 -28.14
CA VAL A 171 2.72 2.41 -28.56
C VAL A 171 3.28 3.27 -27.42
N VAL A 172 4.53 3.05 -27.06
CA VAL A 172 5.27 3.87 -26.10
C VAL A 172 6.22 4.77 -26.85
N SER A 173 6.13 6.10 -26.63
CA SER A 173 7.02 7.04 -27.30
C SER A 173 8.46 6.92 -26.77
N ARG A 174 9.46 7.30 -27.61
CA ARG A 174 10.86 7.34 -27.20
C ARG A 174 11.09 8.23 -25.98
N ASP A 175 10.44 9.40 -25.95
CA ASP A 175 10.56 10.34 -24.83
C ASP A 175 10.00 9.75 -23.54
N THR A 176 8.89 9.02 -23.61
CA THR A 176 8.32 8.30 -22.47
C THR A 176 9.31 7.24 -21.93
N LEU A 177 9.98 6.49 -22.83
CA LEU A 177 10.97 5.50 -22.45
C LEU A 177 12.19 6.16 -21.80
N LEU A 178 12.71 7.23 -22.39
CA LEU A 178 13.85 7.98 -21.85
C LEU A 178 13.53 8.52 -20.45
N THR A 179 12.41 9.20 -20.27
CA THR A 179 12.00 9.75 -18.98
C THR A 179 11.82 8.67 -17.91
N LYS A 180 11.16 7.55 -18.25
CA LYS A 180 10.91 6.46 -17.29
C LYS A 180 12.15 5.69 -16.85
N ILE A 181 13.14 5.54 -17.75
CA ILE A 181 14.30 4.67 -17.52
C ILE A 181 15.53 5.46 -17.10
N TRP A 182 15.70 6.69 -17.56
CA TRP A 182 16.86 7.54 -17.30
C TRP A 182 16.55 8.79 -16.45
N GLY A 183 15.26 9.12 -16.20
CA GLY A 183 14.82 10.29 -15.43
C GLY A 183 14.67 11.56 -16.30
N GLU A 184 14.18 12.66 -15.68
CA GLU A 184 13.86 13.91 -16.38
C GLU A 184 15.08 14.74 -16.87
N TYR A 185 16.30 14.28 -16.61
CA TYR A 185 17.54 15.01 -16.93
C TYR A 185 18.40 14.27 -17.97
N TYR A 186 17.81 13.89 -19.08
CA TYR A 186 18.57 13.47 -20.26
C TYR A 186 18.42 14.54 -21.33
N ASP A 187 19.38 15.48 -21.38
CA ASP A 187 19.72 16.29 -22.55
C ASP A 187 20.60 15.48 -23.51
#